data_3b94b86510c53ffc4db1ff8f3aa11395
#
_entry.id   3b94b86510c53ffc4db1ff8f3aa11395
#
_cell.length_a   1.000
_cell.length_b   1.000
_cell.length_c   1.000
_cell.angle_alpha   90.00
_cell.angle_beta   90.00
_cell.angle_gamma   90.00
#
_symmetry.space_group_name_H-M   'P 1'
#
loop_
_entity.id
_entity.type
_entity.pdbx_description
1 polymer ?
#
loop_
_entity_poly.entity_id
_entity_poly.type
_entity_poly.pdbx_seq_one_letter_code
_entity_poly.pdbx_strand_id
1 'polypeptide(L)'
;SGRMIAAPSANTSGRPSPTLASHVYEDMQGRIPLILDGGAVGIGIESTIIDMSTDTPTILRPGYITKDMLEEVLPKVNIDPAVTGRTMKKNVVAKAPGMKYRHYAPKGQLTLVEGDRDKVIARINELVKEKEEEGHKVGVIGTDETLDSYHADILRSIGSLQKPETV
;
A
#
# COMPACT_ATOMS: atom_id res chain seq x y z
N SER A 1 -11.27 29.66 3.21
CA SER A 1 -11.00 30.20 4.57
C SER A 1 -10.09 31.43 4.55
N GLY A 2 -9.38 31.68 3.44
CA GLY A 2 -8.36 32.74 3.34
C GLY A 2 -7.13 32.53 4.25
N ARG A 3 -6.97 31.32 4.80
CA ARG A 3 -5.84 30.94 5.66
C ARG A 3 -5.08 29.77 5.05
N MET A 4 -3.78 29.69 5.34
CA MET A 4 -2.96 28.52 4.98
C MET A 4 -3.32 27.34 5.89
N ILE A 5 -3.43 26.15 5.31
CA ILE A 5 -3.74 24.91 6.01
C ILE A 5 -2.60 23.93 5.77
N ALA A 6 -2.05 23.36 6.83
CA ALA A 6 -1.11 22.24 6.76
C ALA A 6 -1.86 20.94 7.13
N ALA A 7 -1.81 19.95 6.26
CA ALA A 7 -2.57 18.71 6.42
C ALA A 7 -1.66 17.49 6.20
N PRO A 8 -1.02 16.94 7.25
CA PRO A 8 -0.35 15.65 7.17
C PRO A 8 -1.37 14.50 7.13
N SER A 9 -0.90 13.26 6.86
CA SER A 9 -1.73 12.07 7.02
C SER A 9 -2.20 11.91 8.47
N ALA A 10 -3.46 11.54 8.65
CA ALA A 10 -4.11 11.46 9.97
C ALA A 10 -3.93 10.09 10.64
N ASN A 11 -2.70 9.58 10.69
CA ASN A 11 -2.33 8.32 11.32
C ASN A 11 -1.25 8.52 12.39
N THR A 12 -1.12 7.56 13.29
CA THR A 12 0.06 7.47 14.16
C THR A 12 1.28 7.00 13.38
N SER A 13 2.47 7.46 13.79
CA SER A 13 3.73 7.10 13.10
C SER A 13 3.91 5.59 12.98
N GLY A 14 4.29 5.13 11.79
CA GLY A 14 4.51 3.73 11.48
C GLY A 14 3.26 2.96 10.99
N ARG A 15 2.07 3.54 11.11
CA ARG A 15 0.83 2.96 10.54
C ARG A 15 0.57 3.45 9.12
N PRO A 16 -0.16 2.68 8.30
CA PRO A 16 -0.63 3.14 6.99
C PRO A 16 -1.49 4.41 7.09
N SER A 17 -1.50 5.22 6.04
CA SER A 17 -2.42 6.35 5.94
C SER A 17 -3.87 5.86 5.95
N PRO A 18 -4.76 6.52 6.71
CA PRO A 18 -6.15 6.11 6.82
C PRO A 18 -6.91 6.33 5.52
N THR A 19 -7.78 5.40 5.18
CA THR A 19 -8.66 5.46 4.01
C THR A 19 -10.12 5.66 4.36
N LEU A 20 -10.45 5.58 5.65
CA LEU A 20 -11.79 5.79 6.22
C LEU A 20 -11.69 6.62 7.49
N ALA A 21 -12.75 7.33 7.84
CA ALA A 21 -12.84 8.06 9.10
C ALA A 21 -12.70 7.17 10.33
N SER A 22 -13.17 5.91 10.25
CA SER A 22 -12.98 4.91 11.32
C SER A 22 -11.50 4.62 11.62
N HIS A 23 -10.65 4.57 10.59
CA HIS A 23 -9.21 4.39 10.77
C HIS A 23 -8.57 5.59 11.49
N VAL A 24 -9.03 6.81 11.16
CA VAL A 24 -8.61 8.03 11.87
C VAL A 24 -9.06 7.99 13.33
N TYR A 25 -10.29 7.55 13.57
CA TYR A 25 -10.82 7.43 14.92
C TYR A 25 -10.00 6.43 15.76
N GLU A 26 -9.68 5.25 15.22
CA GLU A 26 -8.84 4.26 15.90
C GLU A 26 -7.47 4.82 16.28
N ASP A 27 -6.86 5.65 15.45
CA ASP A 27 -5.52 6.18 15.68
C ASP A 27 -5.52 7.43 16.58
N MET A 28 -6.56 8.25 16.51
CA MET A 28 -6.56 9.59 17.04
C MET A 28 -7.57 9.84 18.16
N GLN A 29 -8.41 8.85 18.52
CA GLN A 29 -9.38 9.01 19.62
C GLN A 29 -8.68 9.46 20.92
N GLY A 30 -9.28 10.44 21.59
CA GLY A 30 -8.73 11.03 22.80
C GLY A 30 -7.56 12.01 22.58
N ARG A 31 -7.08 12.18 21.32
CA ARG A 31 -5.98 13.10 20.97
C ARG A 31 -6.44 14.33 20.19
N ILE A 32 -7.54 14.20 19.45
CA ILE A 32 -8.15 15.30 18.69
C ILE A 32 -9.63 15.42 19.06
N PRO A 33 -10.19 16.64 19.05
CA PRO A 33 -11.56 16.89 19.48
C PRO A 33 -12.61 16.57 18.40
N LEU A 34 -12.24 16.52 17.12
CA LEU A 34 -13.18 16.42 16.00
C LEU A 34 -12.56 15.69 14.82
N ILE A 35 -13.35 14.85 14.17
CA ILE A 35 -13.06 14.21 12.89
C ILE A 35 -14.19 14.60 11.93
N LEU A 36 -13.85 15.15 10.77
CA LEU A 36 -14.79 15.39 9.68
C LEU A 36 -14.70 14.20 8.71
N ASP A 37 -15.79 13.48 8.57
CA ASP A 37 -15.88 12.34 7.65
C ASP A 37 -16.28 12.83 6.26
N GLY A 38 -15.37 12.80 5.31
CA GLY A 38 -15.57 13.10 3.89
C GLY A 38 -15.87 11.85 3.04
N GLY A 39 -16.08 10.70 3.66
CA GLY A 39 -16.22 9.41 2.99
C GLY A 39 -14.88 8.69 2.76
N ALA A 40 -14.94 7.56 2.04
CA ALA A 40 -13.74 6.79 1.69
C ALA A 40 -12.84 7.59 0.72
N VAL A 41 -11.51 7.44 0.88
CA VAL A 41 -10.57 8.06 -0.05
C VAL A 41 -10.60 7.35 -1.41
N GLY A 42 -10.48 8.12 -2.49
CA GLY A 42 -10.48 7.57 -3.85
C GLY A 42 -9.18 6.84 -4.22
N ILE A 43 -8.07 7.19 -3.58
CA ILE A 43 -6.75 6.57 -3.81
C ILE A 43 -6.21 6.12 -2.47
N GLY A 44 -6.20 4.81 -2.25
CA GLY A 44 -5.86 4.17 -0.97
C GLY A 44 -4.38 3.87 -0.77
N ILE A 45 -3.50 4.38 -1.63
CA ILE A 45 -2.05 4.19 -1.54
C ILE A 45 -1.33 5.50 -1.26
N GLU A 46 -0.11 5.41 -0.75
CA GLU A 46 0.74 6.56 -0.48
C GLU A 46 1.07 7.34 -1.75
N SER A 47 1.23 8.66 -1.61
CA SER A 47 1.56 9.54 -2.74
C SER A 47 2.95 9.25 -3.32
N THR A 48 3.09 9.42 -4.62
CA THR A 48 4.40 9.40 -5.29
C THR A 48 5.24 10.58 -4.81
N ILE A 49 6.50 10.31 -4.46
CA ILE A 49 7.48 11.35 -4.13
C ILE A 49 8.51 11.42 -5.24
N ILE A 50 8.68 12.61 -5.80
CA ILE A 50 9.64 12.88 -6.86
C ILE A 50 10.64 13.97 -6.41
N ASP A 51 11.93 13.72 -6.63
CA ASP A 51 13.00 14.69 -6.46
C ASP A 51 13.17 15.47 -7.75
N MET A 52 12.87 16.77 -7.69
CA MET A 52 13.00 17.71 -8.81
C MET A 52 14.25 18.59 -8.69
N SER A 53 15.12 18.34 -7.70
CA SER A 53 16.31 19.16 -7.43
C SER A 53 17.51 18.79 -8.31
N THR A 54 17.39 17.74 -9.13
CA THR A 54 18.43 17.26 -10.04
C THR A 54 18.00 17.47 -11.50
N ASP A 55 18.95 17.45 -12.44
CA ASP A 55 18.68 17.65 -13.87
C ASP A 55 17.65 16.68 -14.43
N THR A 56 17.58 15.47 -13.91
CA THR A 56 16.57 14.47 -14.26
C THR A 56 15.72 14.15 -13.03
N PRO A 57 14.40 14.44 -13.07
CA PRO A 57 13.48 14.09 -12.01
C PRO A 57 13.58 12.63 -11.62
N THR A 58 13.58 12.33 -10.32
CA THR A 58 13.79 10.98 -9.83
C THR A 58 12.71 10.58 -8.82
N ILE A 59 12.00 9.48 -9.08
CA ILE A 59 11.01 8.92 -8.15
C ILE A 59 11.77 8.33 -6.95
N LEU A 60 11.49 8.86 -5.77
CA LEU A 60 12.02 8.40 -4.48
C LEU A 60 11.08 7.43 -3.78
N ARG A 61 9.77 7.53 -4.02
CA ARG A 61 8.75 6.61 -3.54
C ARG A 61 7.67 6.47 -4.61
N PRO A 62 7.38 5.24 -5.08
CA PRO A 62 6.27 5.01 -6.00
C PRO A 62 4.93 5.19 -5.27
N GLY A 63 3.91 5.61 -6.01
CA GLY A 63 2.54 5.78 -5.59
C GLY A 63 1.60 5.67 -6.78
N TYR A 64 0.39 6.22 -6.65
CA TYR A 64 -0.60 6.21 -7.73
C TYR A 64 -0.10 6.84 -9.03
N ILE A 65 0.62 7.96 -8.93
CA ILE A 65 1.23 8.59 -10.10
C ILE A 65 2.45 7.78 -10.52
N THR A 66 2.35 7.12 -11.68
CA THR A 66 3.38 6.24 -12.21
C THR A 66 4.47 7.02 -12.95
N LYS A 67 5.58 6.32 -13.25
CA LYS A 67 6.64 6.88 -14.10
C LYS A 67 6.10 7.27 -15.49
N ASP A 68 5.29 6.43 -16.11
CA ASP A 68 4.75 6.66 -17.45
C ASP A 68 3.85 7.89 -17.47
N MET A 69 2.98 8.07 -16.46
CA MET A 69 2.16 9.28 -16.31
C MET A 69 3.01 10.54 -16.14
N LEU A 70 4.14 10.45 -15.45
CA LEU A 70 5.05 11.58 -15.30
C LEU A 70 5.79 11.90 -16.61
N GLU A 71 6.13 10.88 -17.39
CA GLU A 71 6.82 11.06 -18.68
C GLU A 71 5.89 11.62 -19.79
N GLU A 72 4.57 11.69 -19.58
CA GLU A 72 3.66 12.45 -20.44
C GLU A 72 3.92 13.98 -20.39
N VAL A 73 4.44 14.47 -19.26
CA VAL A 73 4.68 15.90 -19.02
C VAL A 73 6.15 16.26 -18.77
N LEU A 74 7.00 15.26 -18.52
CA LEU A 74 8.43 15.41 -18.27
C LEU A 74 9.24 14.64 -19.33
N PRO A 75 10.36 15.18 -19.82
CA PRO A 75 11.14 14.52 -20.89
C PRO A 75 11.69 13.14 -20.51
N LYS A 76 11.99 12.95 -19.22
CA LYS A 76 12.54 11.71 -18.67
C LYS A 76 12.38 11.71 -17.15
N VAL A 77 12.06 10.54 -16.57
CA VAL A 77 12.00 10.33 -15.13
C VAL A 77 12.80 9.09 -14.75
N ASN A 78 13.66 9.22 -13.74
CA ASN A 78 14.38 8.09 -13.17
C ASN A 78 13.62 7.50 -11.99
N ILE A 79 13.97 6.27 -11.62
CA ILE A 79 13.53 5.64 -10.35
C ILE A 79 14.79 5.45 -9.50
N ASP A 80 14.74 5.89 -8.24
CA ASP A 80 15.87 5.72 -7.32
C ASP A 80 16.17 4.22 -7.13
N PRO A 81 17.43 3.77 -7.24
CA PRO A 81 17.80 2.36 -7.08
C PRO A 81 17.35 1.73 -5.75
N ALA A 82 17.19 2.54 -4.69
CA ALA A 82 16.69 2.07 -3.41
C ALA A 82 15.23 1.60 -3.49
N VAL A 83 14.43 2.13 -4.43
CA VAL A 83 13.04 1.71 -4.68
C VAL A 83 12.98 0.32 -5.32
N THR A 84 13.92 0.02 -6.22
CA THR A 84 13.93 -1.24 -6.97
C THR A 84 14.55 -2.41 -6.20
N GLY A 85 14.99 -2.21 -4.97
CA GLY A 85 15.61 -3.24 -4.12
C GLY A 85 16.97 -3.76 -4.62
N ARG A 86 17.48 -3.21 -5.73
CA ARG A 86 18.69 -3.73 -6.38
C ARG A 86 20.01 -3.34 -5.73
N THR A 87 20.01 -2.36 -4.80
CA THR A 87 21.24 -1.96 -4.10
C THR A 87 20.95 -1.31 -2.75
N MET A 88 20.76 -2.12 -1.72
CA MET A 88 20.92 -1.65 -0.34
C MET A 88 22.42 -1.59 0.00
N LYS A 89 23.13 -0.55 -0.43
CA LYS A 89 24.42 -0.20 0.20
C LYS A 89 24.14 0.32 1.61
N LYS A 90 24.81 -0.22 2.61
CA LYS A 90 24.64 0.08 4.06
C LYS A 90 24.69 1.57 4.45
N ASN A 91 25.01 2.48 3.54
CA ASN A 91 25.25 3.92 3.79
C ASN A 91 24.43 4.85 2.89
N VAL A 92 23.27 4.43 2.38
CA VAL A 92 22.42 5.35 1.61
C VAL A 92 21.66 6.25 2.58
N VAL A 93 21.87 7.57 2.44
CA VAL A 93 21.09 8.58 3.16
C VAL A 93 19.67 8.57 2.58
N ALA A 94 18.67 8.31 3.41
CA ALA A 94 17.28 8.36 2.99
C ALA A 94 16.92 9.80 2.59
N LYS A 95 16.54 10.00 1.33
CA LYS A 95 16.16 11.32 0.78
C LYS A 95 14.67 11.63 1.01
N ALA A 96 13.85 10.62 1.33
CA ALA A 96 12.42 10.79 1.56
C ALA A 96 11.93 9.91 2.71
N PRO A 97 10.82 10.27 3.37
CA PRO A 97 10.14 9.42 4.33
C PRO A 97 9.76 8.08 3.69
N GLY A 98 9.97 6.97 4.40
CA GLY A 98 9.65 5.62 3.91
C GLY A 98 10.78 4.88 3.20
N MET A 99 11.92 5.53 2.88
CA MET A 99 13.04 4.87 2.20
C MET A 99 13.96 4.05 3.12
N LYS A 100 14.08 4.40 4.40
CA LYS A 100 15.10 3.83 5.30
C LYS A 100 14.57 2.88 6.36
N TYR A 101 13.32 3.02 6.76
CA TYR A 101 12.71 2.24 7.84
C TYR A 101 11.49 1.51 7.32
N ARG A 102 11.13 0.40 7.97
CA ARG A 102 9.88 -0.31 7.71
C ARG A 102 8.71 0.59 8.14
N HIS A 103 8.24 1.39 7.21
CA HIS A 103 7.07 2.25 7.38
C HIS A 103 5.82 1.52 6.86
N TYR A 104 4.66 1.88 7.40
CA TYR A 104 3.36 1.39 6.92
C TYR A 104 3.19 -0.14 7.00
N ALA A 105 3.93 -0.78 7.89
CA ALA A 105 3.83 -2.23 8.04
C ALA A 105 2.55 -2.60 8.79
N PRO A 106 1.64 -3.37 8.20
CA PRO A 106 0.53 -3.95 8.94
C PRO A 106 1.04 -4.87 10.05
N LYS A 107 0.22 -5.10 11.07
CA LYS A 107 0.58 -5.99 12.19
C LYS A 107 0.61 -7.47 11.75
N GLY A 108 -0.17 -7.81 10.72
CA GLY A 108 -0.24 -9.17 10.19
C GLY A 108 0.94 -9.52 9.30
N GLN A 109 1.22 -10.80 9.19
CA GLN A 109 2.16 -11.32 8.21
C GLN A 109 1.44 -11.42 6.86
N LEU A 110 2.00 -10.81 5.81
CA LEU A 110 1.52 -10.92 4.45
C LEU A 110 2.41 -11.90 3.66
N THR A 111 1.78 -12.85 2.97
CA THR A 111 2.44 -13.74 2.01
C THR A 111 1.81 -13.52 0.64
N LEU A 112 2.62 -13.15 -0.36
CA LEU A 112 2.20 -13.07 -1.74
C LEU A 112 2.48 -14.40 -2.44
N VAL A 113 1.48 -14.95 -3.13
CA VAL A 113 1.60 -16.18 -3.91
C VAL A 113 1.33 -15.85 -5.37
N GLU A 114 2.30 -16.12 -6.23
CA GLU A 114 2.24 -15.82 -7.67
C GLU A 114 2.50 -17.09 -8.48
N GLY A 115 1.93 -17.16 -9.67
CA GLY A 115 2.15 -18.24 -10.63
C GLY A 115 0.91 -18.62 -11.41
N ASP A 116 0.86 -19.87 -11.83
CA ASP A 116 -0.30 -20.48 -12.49
C ASP A 116 -1.52 -20.50 -11.56
N ARG A 117 -2.71 -20.15 -12.10
CA ARG A 117 -3.94 -19.96 -11.32
C ARG A 117 -4.25 -21.14 -10.39
N ASP A 118 -4.27 -22.35 -10.95
CA ASP A 118 -4.69 -23.54 -10.18
C ASP A 118 -3.68 -23.89 -9.11
N LYS A 119 -2.38 -23.70 -9.39
CA LYS A 119 -1.29 -23.89 -8.45
C LYS A 119 -1.31 -22.84 -7.33
N VAL A 120 -1.63 -21.59 -7.68
CA VAL A 120 -1.79 -20.49 -6.70
C VAL A 120 -2.94 -20.81 -5.75
N ILE A 121 -4.11 -21.23 -6.27
CA ILE A 121 -5.26 -21.61 -5.44
C ILE A 121 -4.89 -22.76 -4.50
N ALA A 122 -4.29 -23.83 -5.02
CA ALA A 122 -3.86 -24.98 -4.21
C ALA A 122 -2.88 -24.55 -3.12
N ARG A 123 -1.86 -23.74 -3.46
CA ARG A 123 -0.84 -23.30 -2.49
C ARG A 123 -1.40 -22.36 -1.42
N ILE A 124 -2.31 -21.48 -1.78
CA ILE A 124 -2.99 -20.60 -0.81
C ILE A 124 -3.80 -21.44 0.19
N ASN A 125 -4.61 -22.38 -0.28
CA ASN A 125 -5.41 -23.24 0.60
C ASN A 125 -4.53 -24.12 1.52
N GLU A 126 -3.40 -24.59 1.03
CA GLU A 126 -2.40 -25.29 1.84
C GLU A 126 -1.82 -24.40 2.95
N LEU A 127 -1.42 -23.16 2.60
CA LEU A 127 -0.92 -22.18 3.56
C LEU A 127 -1.98 -21.76 4.59
N VAL A 128 -3.24 -21.61 4.17
CA VAL A 128 -4.34 -21.33 5.08
C VAL A 128 -4.45 -22.41 6.12
N LYS A 129 -4.53 -23.68 5.68
CA LYS A 129 -4.63 -24.84 6.56
C LYS A 129 -3.44 -24.92 7.53
N GLU A 130 -2.21 -24.77 7.02
CA GLU A 130 -0.99 -24.77 7.84
C GLU A 130 -1.09 -23.72 8.97
N LYS A 131 -1.53 -22.50 8.63
CA LYS A 131 -1.60 -21.40 9.59
C LYS A 131 -2.76 -21.50 10.57
N GLU A 132 -3.89 -22.03 10.17
CA GLU A 132 -5.01 -22.32 11.05
C GLU A 132 -4.66 -23.45 12.05
N GLU A 133 -3.94 -24.48 11.62
CA GLU A 133 -3.41 -25.54 12.51
C GLU A 133 -2.41 -24.99 13.54
N GLU A 134 -1.66 -23.93 13.20
CA GLU A 134 -0.81 -23.17 14.13
C GLU A 134 -1.61 -22.24 15.08
N GLY A 135 -2.95 -22.16 14.94
CA GLY A 135 -3.83 -21.32 15.77
C GLY A 135 -3.93 -19.86 15.32
N HIS A 136 -3.51 -19.54 14.11
CA HIS A 136 -3.62 -18.19 13.54
C HIS A 136 -4.96 -17.98 12.86
N LYS A 137 -5.48 -16.75 12.92
CA LYS A 137 -6.58 -16.30 12.04
C LYS A 137 -6.01 -15.93 10.68
N VAL A 138 -6.59 -16.50 9.63
CA VAL A 138 -6.12 -16.31 8.27
C VAL A 138 -7.15 -15.57 7.42
N GLY A 139 -6.69 -14.57 6.68
CA GLY A 139 -7.46 -13.89 5.65
C GLY A 139 -6.83 -14.08 4.28
N VAL A 140 -7.64 -14.27 3.27
CA VAL A 140 -7.22 -14.31 1.87
C VAL A 140 -7.79 -13.10 1.13
N ILE A 141 -6.93 -12.45 0.39
CA ILE A 141 -7.29 -11.39 -0.55
C ILE A 141 -7.07 -11.95 -1.95
N GLY A 142 -8.11 -11.92 -2.77
CA GLY A 142 -8.08 -12.44 -4.13
C GLY A 142 -8.97 -11.64 -5.06
N THR A 143 -9.03 -12.05 -6.32
CA THR A 143 -9.96 -11.48 -7.30
C THR A 143 -11.28 -12.21 -7.30
N ASP A 144 -12.33 -11.58 -7.84
CA ASP A 144 -13.68 -12.16 -7.90
C ASP A 144 -13.67 -13.56 -8.54
N GLU A 145 -12.80 -13.79 -9.54
CA GLU A 145 -12.70 -15.04 -10.28
C GLU A 145 -12.15 -16.22 -9.48
N THR A 146 -11.50 -15.96 -8.35
CA THR A 146 -10.84 -17.00 -7.56
C THR A 146 -11.29 -17.05 -6.11
N LEU A 147 -12.04 -16.05 -5.64
CA LEU A 147 -12.36 -15.87 -4.24
C LEU A 147 -13.09 -17.08 -3.64
N ASP A 148 -14.07 -17.64 -4.38
CA ASP A 148 -14.85 -18.80 -3.97
C ASP A 148 -14.03 -20.12 -3.91
N SER A 149 -12.80 -20.09 -4.43
CA SER A 149 -11.90 -21.26 -4.40
C SER A 149 -11.04 -21.31 -3.13
N TYR A 150 -11.11 -20.29 -2.28
CA TYR A 150 -10.33 -20.24 -1.06
C TYR A 150 -11.15 -20.60 0.19
N HIS A 151 -10.49 -21.21 1.16
CA HIS A 151 -11.10 -21.68 2.42
C HIS A 151 -10.39 -21.02 3.60
N ALA A 152 -10.78 -19.80 3.94
CA ALA A 152 -10.20 -19.05 5.06
C ALA A 152 -11.29 -18.34 5.88
N ASP A 153 -10.99 -17.99 7.12
CA ASP A 153 -11.90 -17.27 8.02
C ASP A 153 -12.41 -15.94 7.43
N ILE A 154 -11.52 -15.26 6.68
CA ILE A 154 -11.84 -13.96 6.08
C ILE A 154 -11.46 -13.99 4.61
N LEU A 155 -12.43 -13.74 3.74
CA LEU A 155 -12.22 -13.55 2.31
C LEU A 155 -12.53 -12.11 1.91
N ARG A 156 -11.65 -11.50 1.11
CA ARG A 156 -11.84 -10.15 0.56
C ARG A 156 -11.48 -10.12 -0.92
N SER A 157 -12.40 -9.62 -1.72
CA SER A 157 -12.12 -9.32 -3.12
C SER A 157 -11.45 -7.96 -3.26
N ILE A 158 -10.49 -7.87 -4.19
CA ILE A 158 -9.94 -6.62 -4.70
C ILE A 158 -10.55 -6.22 -6.04
N GLY A 159 -11.58 -6.92 -6.51
CA GLY A 159 -12.24 -6.68 -7.79
C GLY A 159 -11.98 -7.79 -8.80
N SER A 160 -12.39 -7.54 -10.05
CA SER A 160 -12.33 -8.50 -11.16
C SER A 160 -11.20 -8.18 -12.12
N LEU A 161 -10.39 -9.17 -12.50
CA LEU A 161 -9.39 -9.03 -13.57
C LEU A 161 -10.01 -8.71 -14.94
N GLN A 162 -11.31 -8.98 -15.13
CA GLN A 162 -12.04 -8.63 -16.35
C GLN A 162 -12.51 -7.16 -16.34
N LYS A 163 -12.43 -6.49 -15.19
CA LYS A 163 -12.78 -5.08 -14.99
C LYS A 163 -11.67 -4.40 -14.20
N PRO A 164 -10.52 -4.13 -14.83
CA PRO A 164 -9.34 -3.63 -14.14
C PRO A 164 -9.56 -2.30 -13.41
N GLU A 165 -10.60 -1.53 -13.78
CA GLU A 165 -11.02 -0.32 -13.07
C GLU A 165 -11.61 -0.59 -11.67
N THR A 166 -11.86 -1.85 -11.32
CA THR A 166 -12.40 -2.25 -10.00
C THR A 166 -11.35 -2.85 -9.08
N VAL A 167 -10.11 -3.00 -9.55
CA VAL A 167 -8.98 -3.60 -8.81
C VAL A 167 -8.09 -2.52 -8.20
#